data_8a3740604541ded975fdd20f43075d7b
#
_entry.id   8a3740604541ded975fdd20f43075d7b
#
_cell.length_a   1.000
_cell.length_b   1.000
_cell.length_c   1.000
_cell.angle_alpha   90.00
_cell.angle_beta   90.00
_cell.angle_gamma   90.00
#
_symmetry.space_group_name_H-M   'P 1'
#
loop_
_entity.id
_entity.type
_entity.pdbx_description
1 polymer ?
#
loop_
_entity_poly.entity_id
_entity_poly.type
_entity_poly.pdbx_seq_one_letter_code
_entity_poly.pdbx_strand_id
1 'polypeptide(L)'
;IAEYKDKYLNYFPNVRVRFKQLEYSEAAYPIEMRVKGNNRDSLRLAADKVKSVMSEFDGLSLVHDNWEGQLPGVSLRLKDDEMSRLGIDKALLSTGLSMHLGNGLPVTTVWDGDYPIDVVLKDGGNIEPSYEDVGNQYVSAWGGMVSVPVRQIADIEPDWHDAQIAHRNGIPSISIQSDVKEGSNAAALTKEIVKAIEKIDLPDGVDFEVGGSEETDN
;
A
#
# COMPACT_ATOMS: atom_id res chain seq x y z
N ILE A 1 -14.80 11.10 24.32
CA ILE A 1 -14.51 10.68 22.93
C ILE A 1 -15.40 11.47 21.97
N ALA A 2 -16.74 11.57 22.19
CA ALA A 2 -17.65 12.27 21.31
C ALA A 2 -17.20 13.72 21.03
N GLU A 3 -16.88 14.50 22.07
CA GLU A 3 -16.40 15.87 21.96
C GLU A 3 -15.12 16.01 21.10
N TYR A 4 -14.20 15.05 21.23
CA TYR A 4 -12.97 15.03 20.42
C TYR A 4 -13.26 14.61 18.97
N LYS A 5 -14.19 13.69 18.73
CA LYS A 5 -14.63 13.33 17.38
C LYS A 5 -15.17 14.56 16.66
N ASP A 6 -16.09 15.32 17.27
CA ASP A 6 -16.69 16.50 16.66
C ASP A 6 -15.66 17.58 16.35
N LYS A 7 -14.65 17.72 17.20
CA LYS A 7 -13.62 18.75 17.07
C LYS A 7 -12.53 18.41 16.05
N TYR A 8 -12.09 17.15 15.99
CA TYR A 8 -10.88 16.79 15.28
C TYR A 8 -11.10 15.86 14.06
N LEU A 9 -12.30 15.32 13.85
CA LEU A 9 -12.57 14.41 12.74
C LEU A 9 -12.23 15.04 11.37
N ASN A 10 -12.51 16.34 11.22
CA ASN A 10 -12.29 17.09 9.99
C ASN A 10 -11.18 18.15 10.12
N TYR A 11 -10.38 18.09 11.18
CA TYR A 11 -9.36 19.11 11.44
C TYR A 11 -8.15 18.98 10.50
N PHE A 12 -7.82 17.77 10.11
CA PHE A 12 -6.70 17.50 9.22
C PHE A 12 -7.23 17.15 7.82
N PRO A 13 -6.98 17.97 6.79
CA PRO A 13 -7.34 17.63 5.42
C PRO A 13 -6.52 16.42 4.95
N ASN A 14 -7.15 15.53 4.20
CA ASN A 14 -6.53 14.33 3.62
C ASN A 14 -5.96 13.32 4.63
N VAL A 15 -6.41 13.37 5.88
CA VAL A 15 -6.02 12.42 6.94
C VAL A 15 -7.26 11.69 7.45
N ARG A 16 -7.15 10.39 7.58
CA ARG A 16 -8.17 9.56 8.22
C ARG A 16 -7.92 9.52 9.72
N VAL A 17 -8.79 10.17 10.50
CA VAL A 17 -8.70 10.19 11.96
C VAL A 17 -9.68 9.18 12.54
N ARG A 18 -9.18 8.23 13.34
CA ARG A 18 -9.98 7.23 14.02
C ARG A 18 -9.87 7.41 15.53
N PHE A 19 -11.03 7.52 16.20
CA PHE A 19 -11.11 7.50 17.66
C PHE A 19 -11.68 6.16 18.08
N LYS A 20 -10.87 5.33 18.70
CA LYS A 20 -11.28 4.01 19.20
C LYS A 20 -11.24 4.00 20.73
N GLN A 21 -12.27 3.42 21.34
CA GLN A 21 -12.24 3.04 22.73
C GLN A 21 -11.39 1.79 22.88
N LEU A 22 -10.75 1.60 24.03
CA LEU A 22 -10.02 0.37 24.31
C LEU A 22 -11.03 -0.79 24.33
N GLU A 23 -10.87 -1.73 23.44
CA GLU A 23 -11.66 -2.94 23.31
C GLU A 23 -10.74 -4.16 23.32
N TYR A 24 -11.24 -5.25 23.90
CA TYR A 24 -10.57 -6.55 23.88
C TYR A 24 -10.99 -7.40 22.66
N SER A 25 -11.44 -6.77 21.57
CA SER A 25 -11.77 -7.46 20.34
C SER A 25 -10.51 -7.82 19.57
N GLU A 26 -10.41 -9.06 19.11
CA GLU A 26 -9.30 -9.53 18.25
C GLU A 26 -9.34 -8.88 16.86
N ALA A 27 -10.55 -8.54 16.37
CA ALA A 27 -10.72 -7.90 15.08
C ALA A 27 -10.32 -6.41 15.12
N ALA A 28 -9.46 -5.99 14.21
CA ALA A 28 -9.04 -4.59 14.06
C ALA A 28 -10.22 -3.67 13.69
N TYR A 29 -11.15 -4.19 12.89
CA TYR A 29 -12.39 -3.53 12.47
C TYR A 29 -13.59 -4.45 12.69
N PRO A 30 -14.72 -3.91 13.15
CA PRO A 30 -15.92 -4.73 13.41
C PRO A 30 -16.53 -5.29 12.12
N ILE A 31 -16.44 -4.57 11.02
CA ILE A 31 -16.91 -5.02 9.70
C ILE A 31 -15.75 -5.01 8.72
N GLU A 32 -15.53 -6.16 8.10
CA GLU A 32 -14.53 -6.35 7.07
C GLU A 32 -15.10 -7.23 5.94
N MET A 33 -15.02 -6.72 4.71
CA MET A 33 -15.38 -7.45 3.51
C MET A 33 -14.11 -7.65 2.68
N ARG A 34 -13.80 -8.87 2.34
CA ARG A 34 -12.54 -9.23 1.69
C ARG A 34 -12.79 -9.69 0.28
N VAL A 35 -12.12 -9.10 -0.70
CA VAL A 35 -12.05 -9.59 -2.08
C VAL A 35 -10.67 -10.15 -2.34
N LYS A 36 -10.60 -11.27 -3.07
CA LYS A 36 -9.34 -11.96 -3.37
C LYS A 36 -9.31 -12.44 -4.83
N GLY A 37 -8.15 -12.37 -5.44
CA GLY A 37 -7.98 -12.77 -6.84
C GLY A 37 -6.56 -12.53 -7.34
N ASN A 38 -6.19 -13.18 -8.44
CA ASN A 38 -4.83 -13.10 -8.98
C ASN A 38 -4.59 -11.88 -9.90
N ASN A 39 -5.64 -11.30 -10.47
CA ASN A 39 -5.53 -10.12 -11.31
C ASN A 39 -5.75 -8.87 -10.47
N ARG A 40 -4.74 -8.00 -10.37
CA ARG A 40 -4.76 -6.80 -9.53
C ARG A 40 -5.80 -5.77 -9.98
N ASP A 41 -5.97 -5.58 -11.29
CA ASP A 41 -6.92 -4.60 -11.83
C ASP A 41 -8.36 -5.05 -11.55
N SER A 42 -8.66 -6.33 -11.77
CA SER A 42 -9.95 -6.92 -11.42
C SER A 42 -10.22 -6.85 -9.92
N LEU A 43 -9.20 -7.08 -9.10
CA LEU A 43 -9.30 -7.02 -7.66
C LEU A 43 -9.57 -5.60 -7.15
N ARG A 44 -8.90 -4.59 -7.73
CA ARG A 44 -9.16 -3.18 -7.43
C ARG A 44 -10.57 -2.78 -7.83
N LEU A 45 -11.00 -3.14 -9.04
CA LEU A 45 -12.36 -2.84 -9.51
C LEU A 45 -13.41 -3.48 -8.59
N ALA A 46 -13.20 -4.71 -8.14
CA ALA A 46 -14.08 -5.37 -7.18
C ALA A 46 -14.09 -4.65 -5.83
N ALA A 47 -12.93 -4.28 -5.31
CA ALA A 47 -12.81 -3.54 -4.05
C ALA A 47 -13.55 -2.19 -4.10
N ASP A 48 -13.42 -1.45 -5.20
CA ASP A 48 -14.11 -0.17 -5.38
C ASP A 48 -15.64 -0.35 -5.42
N LYS A 49 -16.13 -1.41 -6.11
CA LYS A 49 -17.56 -1.73 -6.11
C LYS A 49 -18.07 -2.06 -4.71
N VAL A 50 -17.36 -2.92 -3.96
CA VAL A 50 -17.72 -3.29 -2.59
C VAL A 50 -17.66 -2.08 -1.66
N LYS A 51 -16.64 -1.24 -1.77
CA LYS A 51 -16.48 -0.01 -1.02
C LYS A 51 -17.61 0.98 -1.29
N SER A 52 -18.04 1.11 -2.55
CA SER A 52 -19.17 1.95 -2.92
C SER A 52 -20.47 1.46 -2.26
N VAL A 53 -20.75 0.15 -2.33
CA VAL A 53 -21.92 -0.46 -1.67
C VAL A 53 -21.85 -0.22 -0.16
N MET A 54 -20.71 -0.48 0.49
CA MET A 54 -20.58 -0.24 1.93
C MET A 54 -20.79 1.22 2.32
N SER A 55 -20.36 2.15 1.47
CA SER A 55 -20.50 3.59 1.73
C SER A 55 -21.95 4.09 1.71
N GLU A 56 -22.89 3.34 1.15
CA GLU A 56 -24.32 3.66 1.14
C GLU A 56 -25.01 3.36 2.49
N PHE A 57 -24.36 2.62 3.36
CA PHE A 57 -24.93 2.25 4.67
C PHE A 57 -24.67 3.31 5.73
N ASP A 58 -25.70 4.00 6.16
CA ASP A 58 -25.61 5.07 7.18
C ASP A 58 -25.04 4.60 8.54
N GLY A 59 -25.17 3.30 8.84
CA GLY A 59 -24.63 2.72 10.08
C GLY A 59 -23.11 2.56 10.10
N LEU A 60 -22.43 2.76 8.97
CA LEU A 60 -20.97 2.64 8.85
C LEU A 60 -20.28 3.99 8.99
N SER A 61 -19.01 3.93 9.35
CA SER A 61 -18.10 5.07 9.35
C SER A 61 -16.68 4.63 8.95
N LEU A 62 -15.93 5.54 8.34
CA LEU A 62 -14.54 5.30 7.92
C LEU A 62 -14.37 4.09 7.00
N VAL A 63 -15.28 3.94 6.01
CA VAL A 63 -15.14 2.89 4.99
C VAL A 63 -13.88 3.12 4.17
N HIS A 64 -12.99 2.14 4.15
CA HIS A 64 -11.70 2.21 3.46
C HIS A 64 -11.20 0.81 3.10
N ASP A 65 -10.20 0.76 2.26
CA ASP A 65 -9.48 -0.47 1.95
C ASP A 65 -8.08 -0.48 2.60
N ASN A 66 -7.51 -1.69 2.77
CA ASN A 66 -6.20 -1.88 3.38
C ASN A 66 -5.02 -1.70 2.41
N TRP A 67 -5.26 -1.47 1.11
CA TRP A 67 -4.21 -1.13 0.15
C TRP A 67 -3.93 0.38 0.11
N GLU A 68 -4.77 1.19 0.76
CA GLU A 68 -4.58 2.64 1.02
C GLU A 68 -4.41 3.52 -0.21
N GLY A 69 -4.85 3.06 -1.37
CA GLY A 69 -4.75 3.83 -2.62
C GLY A 69 -3.43 3.61 -3.35
N GLN A 70 -3.16 4.48 -4.31
CA GLN A 70 -1.96 4.42 -5.13
C GLN A 70 -1.03 5.59 -4.79
N LEU A 71 0.27 5.31 -4.81
CA LEU A 71 1.32 6.30 -4.63
C LEU A 71 1.91 6.69 -5.99
N PRO A 72 2.22 7.98 -6.19
CA PRO A 72 2.95 8.40 -7.37
C PRO A 72 4.38 7.87 -7.32
N GLY A 73 4.87 7.40 -8.45
CA GLY A 73 6.21 6.87 -8.60
C GLY A 73 6.69 6.98 -10.04
N VAL A 74 7.69 6.20 -10.36
CA VAL A 74 8.23 6.09 -11.71
C VAL A 74 8.39 4.63 -12.11
N SER A 75 8.05 4.34 -13.36
CA SER A 75 8.34 3.07 -14.00
C SER A 75 9.57 3.23 -14.90
N LEU A 76 10.51 2.30 -14.78
CA LEU A 76 11.72 2.27 -15.57
C LEU A 76 11.62 1.16 -16.62
N ARG A 77 11.48 1.52 -17.88
CA ARG A 77 11.56 0.58 -19.00
C ARG A 77 13.02 0.42 -19.40
N LEU A 78 13.61 -0.71 -18.99
CA LEU A 78 15.04 -0.96 -19.14
C LEU A 78 15.41 -1.24 -20.60
N LYS A 79 16.55 -0.69 -21.04
CA LYS A 79 17.19 -0.95 -22.33
C LYS A 79 18.23 -2.06 -22.13
N ASP A 80 17.78 -3.31 -22.15
CA ASP A 80 18.59 -4.48 -21.79
C ASP A 80 19.88 -4.60 -22.64
N ASP A 81 19.84 -4.23 -23.93
CA ASP A 81 21.02 -4.24 -24.82
C ASP A 81 22.07 -3.22 -24.36
N GLU A 82 21.65 -1.99 -24.02
CA GLU A 82 22.54 -0.94 -23.53
C GLU A 82 23.13 -1.31 -22.16
N MET A 83 22.32 -1.83 -21.27
CA MET A 83 22.77 -2.28 -19.95
C MET A 83 23.81 -3.39 -20.05
N SER A 84 23.56 -4.38 -20.90
CA SER A 84 24.48 -5.50 -21.15
C SER A 84 25.82 -5.02 -21.72
N ARG A 85 25.78 -4.08 -22.69
CA ARG A 85 26.98 -3.48 -23.31
C ARG A 85 27.82 -2.71 -22.29
N LEU A 86 27.19 -2.06 -21.32
CA LEU A 86 27.83 -1.27 -20.29
C LEU A 86 28.25 -2.09 -19.05
N GLY A 87 27.86 -3.36 -18.98
CA GLY A 87 28.13 -4.23 -17.82
C GLY A 87 27.33 -3.81 -16.58
N ILE A 88 26.13 -3.22 -16.78
CA ILE A 88 25.21 -2.83 -15.72
C ILE A 88 24.06 -3.84 -15.70
N ASP A 89 23.84 -4.46 -14.58
CA ASP A 89 22.68 -5.33 -14.35
C ASP A 89 21.59 -4.66 -13.50
N LYS A 90 20.45 -5.34 -13.36
CA LYS A 90 19.31 -4.83 -12.57
C LYS A 90 19.65 -4.65 -11.09
N ALA A 91 20.55 -5.47 -10.54
CA ALA A 91 20.94 -5.38 -9.14
C ALA A 91 21.78 -4.13 -8.89
N LEU A 92 22.73 -3.83 -9.77
CA LEU A 92 23.53 -2.60 -9.71
C LEU A 92 22.68 -1.35 -9.85
N LEU A 93 21.75 -1.36 -10.82
CA LEU A 93 20.79 -0.26 -10.99
C LEU A 93 19.94 -0.06 -9.74
N SER A 94 19.36 -1.14 -9.20
CA SER A 94 18.51 -1.09 -8.01
C SER A 94 19.29 -0.60 -6.78
N THR A 95 20.50 -1.09 -6.57
CA THR A 95 21.36 -0.68 -5.46
C THR A 95 21.72 0.80 -5.57
N GLY A 96 22.12 1.26 -6.76
CA GLY A 96 22.45 2.67 -7.00
C GLY A 96 21.26 3.58 -6.72
N LEU A 97 20.08 3.26 -7.25
CA LEU A 97 18.86 4.03 -7.01
C LEU A 97 18.44 4.04 -5.53
N SER A 98 18.56 2.90 -4.84
CA SER A 98 18.26 2.83 -3.39
C SER A 98 19.18 3.71 -2.54
N MET A 99 20.44 3.84 -2.92
CA MET A 99 21.40 4.71 -2.21
C MET A 99 21.07 6.20 -2.39
N HIS A 100 20.66 6.60 -3.60
CA HIS A 100 20.46 8.00 -3.94
C HIS A 100 19.03 8.50 -3.68
N LEU A 101 18.02 7.69 -4.01
CA LEU A 101 16.62 8.10 -3.99
C LEU A 101 15.79 7.42 -2.88
N GLY A 102 16.28 6.30 -2.37
CA GLY A 102 15.59 5.49 -1.36
C GLY A 102 16.03 5.76 0.07
N ASN A 103 15.75 4.80 0.92
CA ASN A 103 16.17 4.84 2.33
C ASN A 103 17.65 4.54 2.55
N GLY A 104 18.43 4.42 1.46
CA GLY A 104 19.84 4.06 1.50
C GLY A 104 20.07 2.56 1.48
N LEU A 105 21.33 2.16 1.56
CA LEU A 105 21.77 0.76 1.60
C LEU A 105 22.08 0.35 3.04
N PRO A 106 21.37 -0.63 3.64
CA PRO A 106 21.73 -1.15 4.94
C PRO A 106 23.09 -1.88 4.85
N VAL A 107 24.04 -1.45 5.66
CA VAL A 107 25.42 -1.96 5.65
C VAL A 107 25.62 -2.98 6.75
N THR A 108 25.13 -2.69 7.94
CA THR A 108 25.23 -3.53 9.12
C THR A 108 24.26 -3.09 10.21
N THR A 109 24.07 -3.93 11.22
CA THR A 109 23.31 -3.60 12.42
C THR A 109 24.25 -3.62 13.63
N VAL A 110 24.24 -2.57 14.41
CA VAL A 110 24.97 -2.45 15.69
C VAL A 110 23.97 -2.60 16.82
N TRP A 111 24.32 -3.36 17.84
CA TRP A 111 23.49 -3.55 19.02
C TRP A 111 23.93 -2.64 20.15
N ASP A 112 23.00 -1.84 20.69
CA ASP A 112 23.17 -1.07 21.91
C ASP A 112 22.29 -1.71 23.00
N GLY A 113 22.87 -2.59 23.80
CA GLY A 113 22.11 -3.45 24.69
C GLY A 113 21.15 -4.37 23.89
N ASP A 114 19.86 -4.25 24.13
CA ASP A 114 18.81 -5.04 23.45
C ASP A 114 18.22 -4.31 22.22
N TYR A 115 18.74 -3.15 21.87
CA TYR A 115 18.22 -2.35 20.76
C TYR A 115 19.09 -2.50 19.50
N PRO A 116 18.51 -3.00 18.37
CA PRO A 116 19.21 -3.00 17.10
C PRO A 116 19.22 -1.60 16.49
N ILE A 117 20.39 -1.14 16.07
CA ILE A 117 20.59 0.13 15.37
C ILE A 117 21.13 -0.17 13.98
N ASP A 118 20.34 0.07 12.96
CA ASP A 118 20.76 -0.15 11.58
C ASP A 118 21.67 0.98 11.10
N VAL A 119 22.81 0.59 10.56
CA VAL A 119 23.75 1.51 9.91
C VAL A 119 23.43 1.51 8.42
N VAL A 120 22.98 2.66 7.93
CA VAL A 120 22.54 2.82 6.55
C VAL A 120 23.49 3.76 5.82
N LEU A 121 24.04 3.32 4.69
CA LEU A 121 24.80 4.15 3.77
C LEU A 121 23.83 4.90 2.85
N LYS A 122 23.86 6.22 2.90
CA LYS A 122 23.00 7.10 2.10
C LYS A 122 23.82 8.20 1.46
N ASP A 123 23.42 8.64 0.28
CA ASP A 123 24.01 9.84 -0.32
C ASP A 123 23.67 11.07 0.53
N GLY A 124 24.69 11.93 0.72
CA GLY A 124 24.59 13.11 1.59
C GLY A 124 23.76 14.28 1.03
N GLY A 125 23.07 14.10 -0.08
CA GLY A 125 22.16 15.08 -0.64
C GLY A 125 20.87 15.20 0.19
N ASN A 126 20.60 16.40 0.71
CA ASN A 126 19.33 16.75 1.39
C ASN A 126 18.20 17.08 0.38
N ILE A 127 18.20 16.51 -0.79
CA ILE A 127 17.23 16.83 -1.84
C ILE A 127 16.12 15.79 -1.76
N GLU A 128 14.89 16.23 -1.58
CA GLU A 128 13.73 15.40 -1.88
C GLU A 128 13.77 15.09 -3.38
N PRO A 129 13.95 13.82 -3.77
CA PRO A 129 14.15 13.48 -5.17
C PRO A 129 12.88 13.80 -5.96
N SER A 130 13.05 14.60 -7.01
CA SER A 130 12.00 14.85 -8.00
C SER A 130 11.98 13.76 -9.08
N TYR A 131 10.89 13.69 -9.84
CA TYR A 131 10.79 12.81 -11.00
C TYR A 131 11.97 12.98 -11.98
N GLU A 132 12.41 14.23 -12.21
CA GLU A 132 13.51 14.55 -13.11
C GLU A 132 14.87 14.07 -12.58
N ASP A 133 15.02 13.99 -11.25
CA ASP A 133 16.26 13.58 -10.61
C ASP A 133 16.57 12.10 -10.84
N VAL A 134 15.55 11.25 -11.00
CA VAL A 134 15.72 9.81 -11.27
C VAL A 134 16.57 9.58 -12.52
N GLY A 135 16.26 10.30 -13.61
CA GLY A 135 16.98 10.17 -14.89
C GLY A 135 18.43 10.67 -14.85
N ASN A 136 18.69 11.60 -13.94
CA ASN A 136 20.01 12.22 -13.78
C ASN A 136 20.92 11.46 -12.81
N GLN A 137 20.38 10.49 -12.06
CA GLN A 137 21.19 9.65 -11.17
C GLN A 137 22.18 8.81 -11.97
N TYR A 138 23.40 8.69 -11.46
CA TYR A 138 24.45 7.91 -12.06
C TYR A 138 24.49 6.49 -11.48
N VAL A 139 24.60 5.51 -12.37
CA VAL A 139 24.80 4.11 -12.00
C VAL A 139 26.11 3.64 -12.57
N SER A 140 26.89 2.97 -11.73
CA SER A 140 28.22 2.46 -12.09
C SER A 140 28.16 0.97 -12.38
N ALA A 141 28.90 0.53 -13.40
CA ALA A 141 29.18 -0.89 -13.65
C ALA A 141 30.10 -1.48 -12.57
N TRP A 142 30.20 -2.80 -12.53
CA TRP A 142 31.16 -3.51 -11.68
C TRP A 142 32.58 -2.95 -11.85
N GLY A 143 33.22 -2.63 -10.74
CA GLY A 143 34.56 -2.06 -10.73
C GLY A 143 34.62 -0.53 -10.94
N GLY A 144 33.51 0.15 -11.12
CA GLY A 144 33.42 1.62 -11.16
C GLY A 144 34.04 2.28 -12.40
N MET A 145 34.46 1.51 -13.40
CA MET A 145 35.12 2.05 -14.60
C MET A 145 34.18 2.74 -15.58
N VAL A 146 32.90 2.40 -15.53
CA VAL A 146 31.85 3.00 -16.35
C VAL A 146 30.77 3.51 -15.41
N SER A 147 30.38 4.77 -15.59
CA SER A 147 29.27 5.38 -14.87
C SER A 147 28.42 6.18 -15.85
N VAL A 148 27.13 5.89 -15.88
CA VAL A 148 26.19 6.51 -16.83
C VAL A 148 24.92 6.96 -16.12
N PRO A 149 24.24 8.02 -16.61
CA PRO A 149 22.96 8.42 -16.08
C PRO A 149 21.87 7.40 -16.43
N VAL A 150 20.91 7.22 -15.53
CA VAL A 150 19.78 6.26 -15.67
C VAL A 150 19.05 6.45 -17.00
N ARG A 151 18.83 7.71 -17.45
CA ARG A 151 18.17 8.01 -18.73
C ARG A 151 18.85 7.39 -19.96
N GLN A 152 20.11 7.00 -19.86
CA GLN A 152 20.81 6.32 -20.96
C GLN A 152 20.39 4.85 -21.06
N ILE A 153 20.12 4.23 -19.94
CA ILE A 153 19.84 2.78 -19.81
C ILE A 153 18.37 2.45 -19.54
N ALA A 154 17.53 3.45 -19.35
CA ALA A 154 16.09 3.29 -19.14
C ALA A 154 15.29 4.47 -19.71
N ASP A 155 14.09 4.18 -20.17
CA ASP A 155 13.05 5.19 -20.39
C ASP A 155 12.24 5.32 -19.11
N ILE A 156 11.96 6.56 -18.69
CA ILE A 156 11.35 6.87 -17.40
C ILE A 156 9.97 7.42 -17.64
N GLU A 157 8.96 6.77 -17.08
CA GLU A 157 7.57 7.15 -17.20
C GLU A 157 6.96 7.37 -15.82
N PRO A 158 6.12 8.42 -15.61
CA PRO A 158 5.35 8.55 -14.39
C PRO A 158 4.41 7.35 -14.27
N ASP A 159 4.30 6.80 -13.08
CA ASP A 159 3.46 5.63 -12.82
C ASP A 159 2.82 5.74 -11.44
N TRP A 160 1.68 5.06 -11.28
CA TRP A 160 0.99 4.94 -10.02
C TRP A 160 1.05 3.49 -9.58
N HIS A 161 1.58 3.24 -8.40
CA HIS A 161 1.67 1.89 -7.85
C HIS A 161 0.93 1.78 -6.52
N ASP A 162 0.51 0.57 -6.21
CA ASP A 162 -0.20 0.30 -4.97
C ASP A 162 0.71 0.57 -3.76
N ALA A 163 0.22 1.35 -2.80
CA ALA A 163 0.97 1.67 -1.58
C ALA A 163 1.32 0.41 -0.79
N GLN A 164 0.39 -0.54 -0.78
CA GLN A 164 0.53 -1.83 -0.11
C GLN A 164 -0.19 -2.91 -0.91
N ILE A 165 0.38 -4.11 -0.95
CA ILE A 165 -0.24 -5.30 -1.53
C ILE A 165 -0.32 -6.35 -0.44
N ALA A 166 -1.52 -6.61 0.06
CA ALA A 166 -1.76 -7.66 1.03
C ALA A 166 -2.06 -8.99 0.34
N HIS A 167 -1.62 -10.08 0.97
CA HIS A 167 -1.92 -11.45 0.54
C HIS A 167 -2.53 -12.21 1.71
N ARG A 168 -3.53 -13.03 1.40
CA ARG A 168 -4.08 -14.02 2.34
C ARG A 168 -3.93 -15.41 1.75
N ASN A 169 -3.24 -16.30 2.48
CA ASN A 169 -2.91 -17.64 2.00
C ASN A 169 -2.22 -17.65 0.61
N GLY A 170 -1.32 -16.68 0.38
CA GLY A 170 -0.57 -16.55 -0.86
C GLY A 170 -1.33 -15.90 -2.03
N ILE A 171 -2.62 -15.59 -1.88
CA ILE A 171 -3.46 -14.94 -2.91
C ILE A 171 -3.58 -13.44 -2.57
N PRO A 172 -3.39 -12.53 -3.55
CA PRO A 172 -3.64 -11.11 -3.35
C PRO A 172 -5.06 -10.85 -2.85
N SER A 173 -5.21 -10.02 -1.83
CA SER A 173 -6.50 -9.73 -1.23
C SER A 173 -6.61 -8.27 -0.81
N ILE A 174 -7.77 -7.66 -1.05
CA ILE A 174 -8.12 -6.33 -0.55
C ILE A 174 -9.23 -6.49 0.49
N SER A 175 -8.97 -5.96 1.68
CA SER A 175 -9.97 -5.90 2.75
C SER A 175 -10.58 -4.51 2.79
N ILE A 176 -11.88 -4.42 2.59
CA ILE A 176 -12.68 -3.21 2.78
C ILE A 176 -13.18 -3.23 4.23
N GLN A 177 -12.75 -2.25 5.00
CA GLN A 177 -12.89 -2.18 6.44
C GLN A 177 -13.72 -0.97 6.85
N SER A 178 -14.49 -1.13 7.92
CA SER A 178 -15.30 -0.04 8.46
C SER A 178 -15.49 -0.14 9.96
N ASP A 179 -15.59 1.00 10.61
CA ASP A 179 -16.16 1.12 11.95
C ASP A 179 -17.69 1.22 11.86
N VAL A 180 -18.35 0.89 12.97
CA VAL A 180 -19.79 0.99 13.13
C VAL A 180 -20.13 2.22 13.96
N LYS A 181 -21.12 3.02 13.52
CA LYS A 181 -21.59 4.17 14.28
C LYS A 181 -22.24 3.74 15.58
N GLU A 182 -22.13 4.58 16.59
CA GLU A 182 -22.73 4.35 17.91
C GLU A 182 -24.24 4.10 17.80
N GLY A 183 -24.70 3.03 18.44
CA GLY A 183 -26.09 2.59 18.40
C GLY A 183 -26.44 1.65 17.23
N SER A 184 -25.54 1.41 16.28
CA SER A 184 -25.75 0.44 15.20
C SER A 184 -25.25 -0.96 15.60
N ASN A 185 -25.87 -2.00 15.03
CA ASN A 185 -25.50 -3.39 15.29
C ASN A 185 -24.63 -3.92 14.15
N ALA A 186 -23.37 -4.28 14.45
CA ALA A 186 -22.40 -4.75 13.47
C ALA A 186 -22.88 -6.02 12.73
N ALA A 187 -23.38 -7.03 13.47
CA ALA A 187 -23.83 -8.30 12.88
C ALA A 187 -25.04 -8.11 11.95
N ALA A 188 -25.97 -7.22 12.30
CA ALA A 188 -27.11 -6.92 11.44
C ALA A 188 -26.66 -6.21 10.15
N LEU A 189 -25.78 -5.21 10.28
CA LEU A 189 -25.21 -4.49 9.15
C LEU A 189 -24.40 -5.41 8.24
N THR A 190 -23.57 -6.30 8.79
CA THR A 190 -22.82 -7.29 8.01
C THR A 190 -23.73 -8.12 7.12
N LYS A 191 -24.86 -8.63 7.67
CA LYS A 191 -25.83 -9.43 6.91
C LYS A 191 -26.50 -8.64 5.78
N GLU A 192 -26.79 -7.38 6.01
CA GLU A 192 -27.37 -6.49 4.99
C GLU A 192 -26.37 -6.16 3.89
N ILE A 193 -25.12 -5.87 4.26
CA ILE A 193 -24.02 -5.59 3.33
C ILE A 193 -23.75 -6.80 2.45
N VAL A 194 -23.65 -8.01 3.03
CA VAL A 194 -23.45 -9.25 2.26
C VAL A 194 -24.56 -9.42 1.21
N LYS A 195 -25.83 -9.26 1.60
CA LYS A 195 -26.96 -9.34 0.63
C LYS A 195 -26.90 -8.27 -0.47
N ALA A 196 -26.32 -7.12 -0.18
CA ALA A 196 -26.13 -6.06 -1.17
C ALA A 196 -24.97 -6.39 -2.12
N ILE A 197 -23.87 -6.93 -1.59
CA ILE A 197 -22.71 -7.35 -2.39
C ILE A 197 -23.05 -8.54 -3.30
N GLU A 198 -23.85 -9.50 -2.84
CA GLU A 198 -24.31 -10.63 -3.65
C GLU A 198 -25.12 -10.22 -4.90
N LYS A 199 -25.64 -9.00 -4.92
CA LYS A 199 -26.41 -8.47 -6.06
C LYS A 199 -25.55 -7.72 -7.08
N ILE A 200 -24.32 -7.39 -6.74
CA ILE A 200 -23.42 -6.73 -7.69
C ILE A 200 -22.64 -7.77 -8.49
N ASP A 201 -22.35 -7.42 -9.72
CA ASP A 201 -21.52 -8.24 -10.60
C ASP A 201 -20.04 -7.95 -10.32
N LEU A 202 -19.36 -8.92 -9.72
CA LEU A 202 -17.91 -8.86 -9.48
C LEU A 202 -17.16 -9.34 -10.74
N PRO A 203 -15.95 -8.81 -10.98
CA PRO A 203 -15.13 -9.26 -12.10
C PRO A 203 -14.79 -10.75 -12.02
N ASP A 204 -14.64 -11.39 -13.18
CA ASP A 204 -14.26 -12.80 -13.28
C ASP A 204 -12.93 -13.08 -12.54
N GLY A 205 -12.91 -14.18 -11.80
CA GLY A 205 -11.72 -14.62 -11.04
C GLY A 205 -11.48 -13.86 -9.74
N VAL A 206 -12.48 -13.10 -9.27
CA VAL A 206 -12.47 -12.48 -7.94
C VAL A 206 -13.50 -13.16 -7.05
N ASP A 207 -13.04 -13.66 -5.91
CA ASP A 207 -13.87 -14.22 -4.86
C ASP A 207 -14.09 -13.19 -3.73
N PHE A 208 -15.19 -13.34 -3.01
CA PHE A 208 -15.56 -12.50 -1.88
C PHE A 208 -15.72 -13.35 -0.62
N GLU A 209 -15.25 -12.83 0.52
CA GLU A 209 -15.45 -13.44 1.83
C GLU A 209 -15.69 -12.39 2.93
N VAL A 210 -16.37 -12.80 3.99
CA VAL A 210 -16.63 -11.96 5.18
C VAL A 210 -15.52 -12.17 6.18
N GLY A 211 -15.04 -11.07 6.76
CA GLY A 211 -14.07 -11.03 7.86
C GLY A 211 -14.56 -10.17 9.02
N GLY A 212 -13.63 -9.69 9.82
CA GLY A 212 -13.96 -8.87 10.99
C GLY A 212 -14.47 -9.69 12.17
N SER A 213 -15.39 -9.13 12.96
CA SER A 213 -15.88 -9.80 14.16
C SER A 213 -16.63 -11.10 13.86
N GLU A 214 -17.27 -11.21 12.70
CA GLU A 214 -18.00 -12.43 12.29
C GLU A 214 -17.06 -13.62 11.98
N GLU A 215 -15.79 -13.37 11.61
CA GLU A 215 -14.80 -14.44 11.40
C GLU A 215 -14.34 -15.07 12.72
N THR A 216 -14.36 -14.29 13.80
CA THR A 216 -13.90 -14.73 15.13
C THR A 216 -14.99 -15.54 15.87
N ASP A 217 -16.26 -15.33 15.49
CA ASP A 217 -17.42 -15.97 16.10
C ASP A 217 -17.79 -17.34 15.49
N ASN A 218 -17.08 -17.81 14.48
CA ASN A 218 -17.20 -19.14 13.85
C ASN A 218 -15.98 -20.01 14.19
#